data_58a86cf3e0e0a11f35735b9a8c0fd7c4
#
_entry.id   58a86cf3e0e0a11f35735b9a8c0fd7c4
#
_cell.length_a   1.000
_cell.length_b   1.000
_cell.length_c   1.000
_cell.angle_alpha   90.00
_cell.angle_beta   90.00
_cell.angle_gamma   90.00
#
_symmetry.space_group_name_H-M   'P 1'
#
loop_
_entity.id
_entity.type
_entity.pdbx_description
1 polymer ?
#
loop_
_entity_poly.entity_id
_entity_poly.type
_entity_poly.pdbx_seq_one_letter_code
_entity_poly.pdbx_strand_id
1 'polypeptide(L)'
;MENDKTIKRLRIHYFAMLAVVLVTILFLKLYFKESAAGVLPEVMYIVQVFVIMFTLIVISVAIKGFTWYLERVKELPEELFVAKFFKGCIHRTNFLFCVLAVNAIAYCMIGYEGALYCGLLGLGAMIYSFPTKRVLELYLNDREK
;
A
#
# COMPACT_ATOMS: atom_id res chain seq x y z
N MET A 1 -27.56 -3.10 -0.61
CA MET A 1 -27.39 -2.85 0.85
C MET A 1 -26.16 -3.55 1.44
N GLU A 2 -25.84 -4.77 1.02
CA GLU A 2 -24.66 -5.51 1.50
C GLU A 2 -23.34 -4.93 1.01
N ASN A 3 -23.26 -4.52 -0.24
CA ASN A 3 -22.09 -3.86 -0.84
C ASN A 3 -21.70 -2.57 -0.11
N ASP A 4 -22.64 -1.80 0.44
CA ASP A 4 -22.37 -0.57 1.20
C ASP A 4 -21.65 -0.86 2.53
N LYS A 5 -22.08 -1.89 3.24
CA LYS A 5 -21.44 -2.31 4.51
C LYS A 5 -20.01 -2.78 4.26
N THR A 6 -19.78 -3.49 3.17
CA THR A 6 -18.48 -4.03 2.82
C THR A 6 -17.50 -2.93 2.38
N ILE A 7 -17.96 -1.96 1.57
CA ILE A 7 -17.16 -0.78 1.21
C ILE A 7 -16.80 0.04 2.46
N LYS A 8 -17.75 0.20 3.38
CA LYS A 8 -17.49 0.90 4.65
C LYS A 8 -16.41 0.20 5.48
N ARG A 9 -16.46 -1.13 5.60
CA ARG A 9 -15.42 -1.92 6.28
C ARG A 9 -14.04 -1.77 5.60
N LEU A 10 -14.00 -1.78 4.27
CA LEU A 10 -12.78 -1.59 3.51
C LEU A 10 -12.17 -0.21 3.73
N ARG A 11 -12.98 0.85 3.78
CA ARG A 11 -12.52 2.21 4.12
C ARG A 11 -11.99 2.30 5.55
N ILE A 12 -12.66 1.67 6.51
CA ILE A 12 -12.20 1.63 7.90
C ILE A 12 -10.83 0.93 7.97
N HIS A 13 -10.66 -0.20 7.30
CA HIS A 13 -9.37 -0.91 7.22
C HIS A 13 -8.28 -0.03 6.62
N TYR A 14 -8.58 0.67 5.51
CA TYR A 14 -7.66 1.59 4.86
C TYR A 14 -7.20 2.72 5.80
N PHE A 15 -8.13 3.40 6.47
CA PHE A 15 -7.79 4.46 7.40
C PHE A 15 -7.08 3.96 8.66
N ALA A 16 -7.43 2.77 9.16
CA ALA A 16 -6.73 2.15 10.28
C ALA A 16 -5.27 1.88 9.92
N MET A 17 -4.99 1.33 8.73
CA MET A 17 -3.63 1.11 8.25
C MET A 17 -2.85 2.42 8.09
N LEU A 18 -3.48 3.46 7.55
CA LEU A 18 -2.85 4.79 7.45
C LEU A 18 -2.52 5.38 8.82
N ALA A 19 -3.43 5.26 9.79
CA ALA A 19 -3.21 5.72 11.16
C ALA A 19 -2.04 4.97 11.82
N VAL A 20 -1.94 3.65 11.63
CA VAL A 20 -0.82 2.85 12.14
C VAL A 20 0.51 3.35 11.58
N VAL A 21 0.61 3.66 10.26
CA VAL A 21 1.84 4.24 9.68
C VAL A 21 2.18 5.57 10.34
N LEU A 22 1.22 6.47 10.48
CA LEU A 22 1.46 7.78 11.08
C LEU A 22 1.93 7.67 12.53
N VAL A 23 1.30 6.79 13.32
CA VAL A 23 1.71 6.53 14.71
C VAL A 23 3.12 5.93 14.75
N THR A 24 3.43 4.98 13.85
CA THR A 24 4.77 4.39 13.74
C THR A 24 5.83 5.42 13.41
N ILE A 25 5.58 6.32 12.45
CA ILE A 25 6.50 7.40 12.08
C ILE A 25 6.73 8.34 13.27
N LEU A 26 5.66 8.71 13.97
CA LEU A 26 5.75 9.58 15.15
C LEU A 26 6.58 8.92 16.26
N PHE A 27 6.29 7.66 16.56
CA PHE A 27 7.01 6.89 17.57
C PHE A 27 8.49 6.75 17.22
N LEU A 28 8.82 6.38 15.98
CA LEU A 28 10.20 6.25 15.53
C LEU A 28 10.96 7.59 15.59
N LYS A 29 10.33 8.71 15.19
CA LYS A 29 10.92 10.05 15.31
C LYS A 29 11.23 10.44 16.76
N LEU A 30 10.37 10.08 17.70
CA LEU A 30 10.58 10.39 19.12
C LEU A 30 11.71 9.54 19.72
N TYR A 31 11.81 8.26 19.31
CA TYR A 31 12.77 7.32 19.89
C TYR A 31 14.17 7.37 19.23
N PHE A 32 14.24 7.58 17.91
CA PHE A 32 15.49 7.50 17.13
C PHE A 32 16.05 8.86 16.73
N LYS A 33 15.85 9.89 17.55
CA LYS A 33 16.27 11.27 17.29
C LYS A 33 17.77 11.46 17.01
N GLU A 34 18.63 10.49 17.32
CA GLU A 34 20.09 10.62 17.25
C GLU A 34 20.81 9.43 16.56
N SER A 35 20.11 8.46 15.96
CA SER A 35 20.73 7.18 15.56
C SER A 35 21.53 7.19 14.23
N ALA A 36 21.45 8.27 13.44
CA ALA A 36 22.10 8.29 12.11
C ALA A 36 23.64 8.45 12.15
N ALA A 37 24.22 8.80 13.29
CA ALA A 37 25.64 9.20 13.40
C ALA A 37 26.65 8.03 13.36
N GLY A 38 26.21 6.78 13.29
CA GLY A 38 27.10 5.60 13.37
C GLY A 38 26.99 4.58 12.22
N VAL A 39 26.20 4.85 11.19
CA VAL A 39 26.01 3.89 10.08
C VAL A 39 27.15 4.01 9.07
N LEU A 40 27.82 2.88 8.77
CA LEU A 40 28.86 2.82 7.77
C LEU A 40 28.30 3.22 6.39
N PRO A 41 29.04 4.02 5.56
CA PRO A 41 28.60 4.48 4.25
C PRO A 41 28.21 3.34 3.30
N GLU A 42 28.90 2.20 3.40
CA GLU A 42 28.63 1.00 2.59
C GLU A 42 27.27 0.38 2.92
N VAL A 43 26.92 0.27 4.21
CA VAL A 43 25.63 -0.23 4.66
C VAL A 43 24.52 0.71 4.23
N MET A 44 24.76 2.02 4.31
CA MET A 44 23.81 3.04 3.88
C MET A 44 23.47 2.91 2.39
N TYR A 45 24.49 2.71 1.54
CA TYR A 45 24.28 2.50 0.10
C TYR A 45 23.46 1.23 -0.20
N ILE A 46 23.75 0.11 0.45
CA ILE A 46 23.02 -1.15 0.27
C ILE A 46 21.55 -0.95 0.65
N VAL A 47 21.28 -0.31 1.78
CA VAL A 47 19.90 -0.04 2.23
C VAL A 47 19.17 0.89 1.25
N GLN A 48 19.86 1.91 0.73
CA GLN A 48 19.28 2.83 -0.28
C GLN A 48 18.81 2.07 -1.52
N VAL A 49 19.68 1.24 -2.10
CA VAL A 49 19.34 0.44 -3.29
C VAL A 49 18.19 -0.51 -2.99
N PHE A 50 18.22 -1.20 -1.84
CA PHE A 50 17.17 -2.11 -1.42
C PHE A 50 15.82 -1.40 -1.29
N VAL A 51 15.77 -0.27 -0.61
CA VAL A 51 14.53 0.50 -0.35
C VAL A 51 13.90 0.98 -1.66
N ILE A 52 14.72 1.50 -2.60
CA ILE A 52 14.25 1.95 -3.91
C ILE A 52 13.68 0.77 -4.70
N MET A 53 14.46 -0.31 -4.85
CA MET A 53 14.04 -1.50 -5.59
C MET A 53 12.79 -2.14 -5.00
N PHE A 54 12.74 -2.29 -3.67
CA PHE A 54 11.59 -2.81 -2.96
C PHE A 54 10.33 -1.97 -3.24
N THR A 55 10.44 -0.64 -3.12
CA THR A 55 9.33 0.27 -3.37
C THR A 55 8.78 0.13 -4.79
N LEU A 56 9.64 0.16 -5.80
CA LEU A 56 9.25 0.07 -7.21
C LEU A 56 8.61 -1.29 -7.53
N ILE A 57 9.20 -2.37 -7.05
CA ILE A 57 8.67 -3.73 -7.27
C ILE A 57 7.32 -3.89 -6.61
N VAL A 58 7.20 -3.55 -5.32
CA VAL A 58 5.96 -3.79 -4.56
C VAL A 58 4.81 -2.92 -5.07
N ILE A 59 5.05 -1.66 -5.41
CA ILE A 59 4.02 -0.79 -6.02
C ILE A 59 3.56 -1.38 -7.37
N SER A 60 4.50 -1.81 -8.21
CA SER A 60 4.19 -2.41 -9.51
C SER A 60 3.37 -3.70 -9.36
N VAL A 61 3.76 -4.57 -8.43
CA VAL A 61 3.03 -5.81 -8.12
C VAL A 61 1.65 -5.50 -7.53
N ALA A 62 1.53 -4.52 -6.63
CA ALA A 62 0.26 -4.14 -6.03
C ALA A 62 -0.75 -3.63 -7.07
N ILE A 63 -0.31 -2.82 -8.05
CA ILE A 63 -1.18 -2.24 -9.07
C ILE A 63 -1.47 -3.24 -10.18
N LYS A 64 -0.43 -3.75 -10.85
CA LYS A 64 -0.59 -4.69 -11.98
C LYS A 64 -1.13 -6.04 -11.55
N GLY A 65 -0.67 -6.56 -10.42
CA GLY A 65 -1.14 -7.82 -9.87
C GLY A 65 -2.63 -7.78 -9.50
N PHE A 66 -3.10 -6.64 -9.01
CA PHE A 66 -4.53 -6.44 -8.74
C PHE A 66 -5.37 -6.47 -10.03
N THR A 67 -4.94 -5.77 -11.09
CA THR A 67 -5.63 -5.77 -12.38
C THR A 67 -5.69 -7.20 -12.96
N TRP A 68 -4.55 -7.87 -13.01
CA TRP A 68 -4.47 -9.25 -13.48
C TRP A 68 -5.31 -10.24 -12.64
N TYR A 69 -5.34 -10.05 -11.32
CA TYR A 69 -6.21 -10.83 -10.44
C TYR A 69 -7.69 -10.60 -10.78
N LEU A 70 -8.10 -9.36 -11.02
CA LEU A 70 -9.49 -9.05 -11.39
C LEU A 70 -9.88 -9.64 -12.74
N GLU A 71 -9.01 -9.62 -13.73
CA GLU A 71 -9.25 -10.27 -15.03
C GLU A 71 -9.52 -11.77 -14.87
N ARG A 72 -8.79 -12.45 -13.98
CA ARG A 72 -9.01 -13.88 -13.71
C ARG A 72 -10.34 -14.18 -13.03
N VAL A 73 -10.82 -13.30 -12.19
CA VAL A 73 -12.08 -13.51 -11.46
C VAL A 73 -13.28 -12.90 -12.15
N LYS A 74 -13.09 -12.26 -13.31
CA LYS A 74 -14.12 -11.57 -14.09
C LYS A 74 -15.27 -12.50 -14.51
N GLU A 75 -14.99 -13.78 -14.73
CA GLU A 75 -15.97 -14.80 -15.19
C GLU A 75 -16.82 -15.40 -14.06
N LEU A 76 -16.52 -15.09 -12.80
CA LEU A 76 -17.24 -15.63 -11.65
C LEU A 76 -18.63 -15.01 -11.51
N PRO A 77 -19.60 -15.70 -10.88
CA PRO A 77 -20.89 -15.11 -10.51
C PRO A 77 -20.71 -13.79 -9.75
N GLU A 78 -21.66 -12.85 -9.90
CA GLU A 78 -21.54 -11.48 -9.35
C GLU A 78 -21.22 -11.47 -7.87
N GLU A 79 -21.94 -12.24 -7.05
CA GLU A 79 -21.71 -12.31 -5.60
C GLU A 79 -20.28 -12.74 -5.26
N LEU A 80 -19.78 -13.76 -5.97
CA LEU A 80 -18.44 -14.29 -5.76
C LEU A 80 -17.38 -13.33 -6.27
N PHE A 81 -17.64 -12.63 -7.38
CA PHE A 81 -16.77 -11.58 -7.89
C PHE A 81 -16.62 -10.45 -6.89
N VAL A 82 -17.72 -9.93 -6.34
CA VAL A 82 -17.71 -8.86 -5.33
C VAL A 82 -16.88 -9.27 -4.12
N ALA A 83 -17.07 -10.49 -3.61
CA ALA A 83 -16.29 -11.00 -2.48
C ALA A 83 -14.78 -11.08 -2.80
N LYS A 84 -14.42 -11.55 -4.00
CA LYS A 84 -13.04 -11.62 -4.47
C LYS A 84 -12.43 -10.24 -4.72
N PHE A 85 -13.20 -9.29 -5.28
CA PHE A 85 -12.79 -7.92 -5.45
C PHE A 85 -12.39 -7.28 -4.12
N PHE A 86 -13.20 -7.44 -3.06
CA PHE A 86 -12.86 -6.93 -1.73
C PHE A 86 -11.60 -7.55 -1.16
N LYS A 87 -11.45 -8.87 -1.29
CA LYS A 87 -10.23 -9.55 -0.86
C LYS A 87 -9.00 -9.02 -1.59
N GLY A 88 -9.09 -8.80 -2.90
CA GLY A 88 -8.05 -8.20 -3.72
C GLY A 88 -7.68 -6.78 -3.27
N CYS A 89 -8.68 -5.94 -2.95
CA CYS A 89 -8.46 -4.60 -2.43
C CYS A 89 -7.71 -4.62 -1.09
N ILE A 90 -8.05 -5.52 -0.17
CA ILE A 90 -7.36 -5.68 1.12
C ILE A 90 -5.89 -6.08 0.89
N HIS A 91 -5.64 -7.08 0.04
CA HIS A 91 -4.26 -7.49 -0.25
C HIS A 91 -3.45 -6.35 -0.86
N ARG A 92 -4.01 -5.62 -1.84
CA ARG A 92 -3.35 -4.45 -2.44
C ARG A 92 -3.01 -3.39 -1.40
N THR A 93 -3.95 -3.07 -0.51
CA THR A 93 -3.73 -2.10 0.57
C THR A 93 -2.62 -2.57 1.52
N ASN A 94 -2.58 -3.85 1.88
CA ASN A 94 -1.54 -4.41 2.73
C ASN A 94 -0.15 -4.34 2.08
N PHE A 95 -0.02 -4.62 0.78
CA PHE A 95 1.24 -4.46 0.05
C PHE A 95 1.74 -3.01 0.07
N LEU A 96 0.85 -2.05 -0.20
CA LEU A 96 1.19 -0.62 -0.17
C LEU A 96 1.53 -0.14 1.24
N PHE A 97 0.87 -0.70 2.26
CA PHE A 97 1.22 -0.46 3.66
C PHE A 97 2.64 -0.94 3.99
N CYS A 98 3.04 -2.12 3.52
CA CYS A 98 4.41 -2.61 3.69
C CYS A 98 5.44 -1.64 3.08
N VAL A 99 5.16 -1.05 1.91
CA VAL A 99 6.02 -0.02 1.30
C VAL A 99 6.18 1.17 2.24
N LEU A 100 5.07 1.71 2.76
CA LEU A 100 5.12 2.84 3.67
C LEU A 100 5.90 2.52 4.95
N ALA A 101 5.66 1.34 5.55
CA ALA A 101 6.31 0.92 6.78
C ALA A 101 7.84 0.76 6.60
N VAL A 102 8.29 0.08 5.54
CA VAL A 102 9.72 -0.12 5.25
C VAL A 102 10.42 1.22 5.00
N ASN A 103 9.79 2.12 4.22
CA ASN A 103 10.34 3.44 3.96
C ASN A 103 10.40 4.32 5.22
N ALA A 104 9.37 4.25 6.08
CA ALA A 104 9.35 4.97 7.34
C ALA A 104 10.46 4.49 8.29
N ILE A 105 10.66 3.19 8.40
CA ILE A 105 11.73 2.58 9.21
C ILE A 105 13.10 3.01 8.66
N ALA A 106 13.33 2.89 7.35
CA ALA A 106 14.59 3.29 6.73
C ALA A 106 14.90 4.78 6.94
N TYR A 107 13.90 5.66 6.80
CA TYR A 107 14.06 7.08 7.07
C TYR A 107 14.39 7.36 8.53
N CYS A 108 13.69 6.74 9.47
CA CYS A 108 13.88 7.02 10.89
C CYS A 108 15.17 6.42 11.45
N MET A 109 15.62 5.25 10.95
CA MET A 109 16.83 4.57 11.46
C MET A 109 18.10 5.09 10.85
N ILE A 110 18.10 5.46 9.56
CA ILE A 110 19.31 5.76 8.78
C ILE A 110 19.36 7.24 8.37
N GLY A 111 18.24 7.97 8.49
CA GLY A 111 18.15 9.38 8.02
C GLY A 111 18.17 9.51 6.50
N TYR A 112 17.91 8.43 5.75
CA TYR A 112 17.98 8.44 4.30
C TYR A 112 16.79 9.18 3.69
N GLU A 113 17.02 10.38 3.17
CA GLU A 113 15.97 11.23 2.57
C GLU A 113 15.27 10.59 1.37
N GLY A 114 15.98 9.77 0.58
CA GLY A 114 15.38 9.02 -0.53
C GLY A 114 14.27 8.06 -0.09
N ALA A 115 14.33 7.53 1.13
CA ALA A 115 13.25 6.73 1.70
C ALA A 115 11.98 7.56 1.92
N LEU A 116 12.11 8.85 2.24
CA LEU A 116 10.97 9.76 2.36
C LEU A 116 10.28 9.95 1.00
N TYR A 117 11.03 10.16 -0.08
CA TYR A 117 10.47 10.26 -1.43
C TYR A 117 9.82 8.96 -1.89
N CYS A 118 10.46 7.82 -1.61
CA CYS A 118 9.88 6.50 -1.87
C CYS A 118 8.58 6.27 -1.05
N GLY A 119 8.55 6.73 0.20
CA GLY A 119 7.35 6.73 1.04
C GLY A 119 6.23 7.59 0.46
N LEU A 120 6.53 8.78 -0.06
CA LEU A 120 5.56 9.65 -0.74
C LEU A 120 4.99 8.99 -2.01
N LEU A 121 5.82 8.29 -2.79
CA LEU A 121 5.34 7.49 -3.93
C LEU A 121 4.39 6.38 -3.47
N GLY A 122 4.73 5.67 -2.39
CA GLY A 122 3.86 4.66 -1.78
C GLY A 122 2.53 5.25 -1.30
N LEU A 123 2.56 6.43 -0.70
CA LEU A 123 1.35 7.15 -0.28
C LEU A 123 0.49 7.56 -1.49
N GLY A 124 1.10 8.07 -2.56
CA GLY A 124 0.41 8.37 -3.81
C GLY A 124 -0.26 7.15 -4.43
N ALA A 125 0.45 6.01 -4.48
CA ALA A 125 -0.11 4.74 -4.92
C ALA A 125 -1.27 4.26 -4.04
N MET A 126 -1.19 4.49 -2.72
CA MET A 126 -2.25 4.16 -1.78
C MET A 126 -3.49 5.03 -1.99
N ILE A 127 -3.34 6.34 -2.22
CA ILE A 127 -4.44 7.27 -2.55
C ILE A 127 -5.09 6.85 -3.88
N TYR A 128 -4.30 6.56 -4.91
CA TYR A 128 -4.80 6.06 -6.20
C TYR A 128 -5.60 4.76 -6.05
N SER A 129 -5.18 3.91 -5.13
CA SER A 129 -5.80 2.62 -4.85
C SER A 129 -7.01 2.69 -3.92
N PHE A 130 -7.49 3.90 -3.56
CA PHE A 130 -8.59 4.07 -2.62
C PHE A 130 -9.87 3.39 -3.13
N PRO A 131 -10.49 2.51 -2.31
CA PRO A 131 -11.67 1.76 -2.73
C PRO A 131 -12.91 2.66 -2.79
N THR A 132 -13.42 2.88 -4.00
CA THR A 132 -14.64 3.63 -4.24
C THR A 132 -15.73 2.74 -4.84
N LYS A 133 -17.00 3.06 -4.59
CA LYS A 133 -18.14 2.39 -5.23
C LYS A 133 -18.05 2.47 -6.75
N ARG A 134 -17.66 3.62 -7.28
CA ARG A 134 -17.53 3.87 -8.71
C ARG A 134 -16.58 2.88 -9.38
N VAL A 135 -15.48 2.51 -8.72
CA VAL A 135 -14.53 1.53 -9.26
C VAL A 135 -15.18 0.15 -9.34
N LEU A 136 -15.92 -0.28 -8.31
CA LEU A 136 -16.65 -1.54 -8.36
C LEU A 136 -17.71 -1.56 -9.47
N GLU A 137 -18.50 -0.50 -9.60
CA GLU A 137 -19.53 -0.35 -10.63
C GLU A 137 -18.93 -0.36 -12.03
N LEU A 138 -17.78 0.29 -12.25
CA LEU A 138 -17.07 0.24 -13.55
C LEU A 138 -16.70 -1.20 -13.93
N TYR A 139 -16.18 -1.99 -12.99
CA TYR A 139 -15.85 -3.39 -13.25
C TYR A 139 -17.09 -4.28 -13.46
N LEU A 140 -18.19 -4.01 -12.77
CA LEU A 140 -19.45 -4.73 -12.99
C LEU A 140 -20.04 -4.44 -14.37
N ASN A 141 -20.08 -3.17 -14.78
CA ASN A 141 -20.59 -2.75 -16.10
C ASN A 141 -19.70 -3.25 -17.26
N ASP A 142 -18.40 -3.40 -17.05
CA ASP A 142 -17.47 -3.93 -18.07
C ASP A 142 -17.62 -5.44 -18.30
N ARG A 143 -18.27 -6.15 -17.38
CA ARG A 143 -18.60 -7.59 -17.51
C ARG A 143 -19.83 -7.86 -18.36
N GLU A 144 -20.72 -6.88 -18.46
CA GLU A 144 -21.99 -7.00 -19.23
C GLU A 144 -21.79 -6.72 -20.74
N LYS A 145 -20.59 -6.29 -21.14
CA LYS A 145 -20.19 -6.06 -22.53
C LYS A 145 -19.48 -7.25 -23.13
#